data_d734435f585a5e19bd1434c3e4cc4ea7
#
_entry.id   d734435f585a5e19bd1434c3e4cc4ea7
#
_cell.length_a   1.000
_cell.length_b   1.000
_cell.length_c   1.000
_cell.angle_alpha   90.00
_cell.angle_beta   90.00
_cell.angle_gamma   90.00
#
_symmetry.space_group_name_H-M   'P 1'
#
loop_
_entity.id
_entity.type
_entity.pdbx_description
1 polymer ?
#
loop_
_entity_poly.entity_id
_entity_poly.type
_entity_poly.pdbx_seq_one_letter_code
_entity_poly.pdbx_strand_id
1 'polypeptide(L)'
;MMPSASSTSWLTGYIPDIPTPFNEAGAIDLKAFAWLCERQIQAGVSAIVVGETAGEFSTLTSAECDAVVRTAANIAGGRVRVIAGAGSNSTGQAVEQARRAELAGADALLSVVPYYNKPMQTGIEAHFREIANSTALPVVLHDVPARTIRGLADDTVLKLAQAPQFIGLKDSTGDLSRLLRLRSMAPEQFRLMSGDDATALAFLASGGDGCISIVSNIEPSTCRDIFSGLKQGRMQFARSQHQRLLPLTILVAEENPAAVKYALSLLGSMRPDTRLPLVGLSDQAKARIADAIAAIGENDITPDETNASRAISARDHAYSNAQGGTS
;
A
#
# COMPACT_ATOMS: atom_id res chain seq x y z
N MET A 1 3.68 11.87 32.14
CA MET A 1 2.30 11.92 31.57
C MET A 1 2.26 10.86 30.53
N MET A 2 1.53 9.74 30.70
CA MET A 2 1.38 8.75 29.64
C MET A 2 0.61 9.37 28.49
N PRO A 3 1.04 9.24 27.22
CA PRO A 3 0.24 9.70 26.09
C PRO A 3 -1.10 8.98 26.15
N SER A 4 -2.19 9.73 26.00
CA SER A 4 -3.53 9.17 25.86
C SER A 4 -3.48 8.13 24.73
N ALA A 5 -4.10 6.97 24.92
CA ALA A 5 -4.20 5.93 23.90
C ALA A 5 -4.69 6.60 22.60
N SER A 6 -3.77 6.83 21.67
CA SER A 6 -4.11 7.41 20.39
C SER A 6 -5.07 6.44 19.71
N SER A 7 -6.26 6.92 19.35
CA SER A 7 -7.25 6.12 18.63
C SER A 7 -6.58 5.45 17.42
N THR A 8 -6.67 4.13 17.31
CA THR A 8 -6.16 3.37 16.15
C THR A 8 -7.16 3.31 15.00
N SER A 9 -8.26 4.05 15.09
CA SER A 9 -9.37 4.05 14.12
C SER A 9 -8.94 4.48 12.71
N TRP A 10 -7.86 5.23 12.58
CA TRP A 10 -7.29 5.66 11.31
C TRP A 10 -6.58 4.52 10.55
N LEU A 11 -6.12 3.47 11.27
CA LEU A 11 -5.46 2.31 10.65
C LEU A 11 -6.54 1.38 10.09
N THR A 12 -7.09 1.76 8.93
CA THR A 12 -8.26 1.12 8.31
C THR A 12 -8.33 1.43 6.82
N GLY A 13 -9.06 0.62 6.06
CA GLY A 13 -9.23 0.79 4.62
C GLY A 13 -8.01 0.37 3.81
N TYR A 14 -7.94 0.83 2.57
CA TYR A 14 -6.74 0.64 1.76
C TYR A 14 -5.75 1.77 2.04
N ILE A 15 -4.56 1.39 2.48
CA ILE A 15 -3.43 2.27 2.78
C ILE A 15 -2.33 1.96 1.77
N PRO A 16 -1.96 2.88 0.87
CA PRO A 16 -0.93 2.62 -0.15
C PRO A 16 0.47 2.58 0.46
N ASP A 17 1.27 1.59 0.04
CA ASP A 17 2.71 1.55 0.21
C ASP A 17 3.33 2.27 -1.00
N ILE A 18 3.73 3.55 -0.81
CA ILE A 18 4.14 4.46 -1.88
C ILE A 18 5.52 4.06 -2.43
N PRO A 19 5.66 3.82 -3.74
CA PRO A 19 6.97 3.59 -4.34
C PRO A 19 7.84 4.85 -4.34
N THR A 20 9.16 4.68 -4.24
CA THR A 20 10.13 5.78 -4.32
C THR A 20 10.56 5.99 -5.77
N PRO A 21 10.18 7.10 -6.44
CA PRO A 21 10.59 7.39 -7.80
C PRO A 21 12.07 7.75 -7.88
N PHE A 22 12.73 7.34 -8.95
CA PHE A 22 14.10 7.76 -9.27
C PHE A 22 14.13 8.51 -10.59
N ASN A 23 15.05 9.50 -10.70
CA ASN A 23 15.35 10.21 -11.93
C ASN A 23 16.41 9.46 -12.78
N GLU A 24 16.77 9.99 -13.94
CA GLU A 24 17.76 9.40 -14.84
C GLU A 24 19.15 9.19 -14.22
N ALA A 25 19.52 10.00 -13.25
CA ALA A 25 20.78 9.87 -12.51
C ALA A 25 20.70 8.86 -11.35
N GLY A 26 19.54 8.19 -11.15
CA GLY A 26 19.32 7.26 -10.04
C GLY A 26 19.12 7.93 -8.68
N ALA A 27 19.00 9.25 -8.62
CA ALA A 27 18.65 9.98 -7.42
C ALA A 27 17.10 9.98 -7.22
N ILE A 28 16.64 10.15 -5.98
CA ILE A 28 15.19 10.21 -5.69
C ILE A 28 14.58 11.44 -6.38
N ASP A 29 13.50 11.22 -7.12
CA ASP A 29 12.65 12.29 -7.66
C ASP A 29 11.59 12.67 -6.61
N LEU A 30 11.95 13.58 -5.71
CA LEU A 30 11.06 14.05 -4.65
C LEU A 30 9.83 14.78 -5.19
N LYS A 31 9.87 15.34 -6.41
CA LYS A 31 8.72 15.99 -7.03
C LYS A 31 7.68 14.96 -7.46
N ALA A 32 8.09 13.90 -8.14
CA ALA A 32 7.21 12.80 -8.50
C ALA A 32 6.70 12.09 -7.24
N PHE A 33 7.54 11.91 -6.22
CA PHE A 33 7.14 11.32 -4.94
C PHE A 33 6.07 12.16 -4.23
N ALA A 34 6.23 13.47 -4.15
CA ALA A 34 5.24 14.38 -3.56
C ALA A 34 3.90 14.31 -4.30
N TRP A 35 3.94 14.23 -5.64
CA TRP A 35 2.74 14.06 -6.46
C TRP A 35 2.02 12.73 -6.18
N LEU A 36 2.77 11.61 -6.07
CA LEU A 36 2.20 10.31 -5.69
C LEU A 36 1.50 10.37 -4.33
N CYS A 37 2.14 10.98 -3.32
CA CYS A 37 1.53 11.17 -2.01
C CYS A 37 0.23 11.98 -2.10
N GLU A 38 0.26 13.14 -2.77
CA GLU A 38 -0.91 14.01 -2.91
C GLU A 38 -2.07 13.31 -3.63
N ARG A 39 -1.77 12.55 -4.70
CA ARG A 39 -2.77 11.76 -5.43
C ARG A 39 -3.52 10.79 -4.53
N GLN A 40 -2.81 10.12 -3.62
CA GLN A 40 -3.42 9.18 -2.67
C GLN A 40 -4.25 9.91 -1.61
N ILE A 41 -3.76 11.04 -1.12
CA ILE A 41 -4.49 11.87 -0.16
C ILE A 41 -5.82 12.38 -0.76
N GLN A 42 -5.79 12.83 -2.01
CA GLN A 42 -6.99 13.25 -2.74
C GLN A 42 -7.96 12.09 -3.00
N ALA A 43 -7.46 10.87 -3.13
CA ALA A 43 -8.30 9.67 -3.22
C ALA A 43 -9.00 9.31 -1.90
N GLY A 44 -8.66 9.98 -0.79
CA GLY A 44 -9.33 9.84 0.49
C GLY A 44 -8.81 8.69 1.35
N VAL A 45 -7.52 8.33 1.24
CA VAL A 45 -6.90 7.34 2.12
C VAL A 45 -6.78 7.86 3.56
N SER A 46 -6.76 6.98 4.54
CA SER A 46 -6.59 7.32 5.96
C SER A 46 -5.12 7.53 6.35
N ALA A 47 -4.23 6.85 5.64
CA ALA A 47 -2.78 6.92 5.85
C ALA A 47 -2.05 6.57 4.54
N ILE A 48 -0.74 6.86 4.52
CA ILE A 48 0.20 6.41 3.49
C ILE A 48 1.39 5.73 4.17
N VAL A 49 1.90 4.65 3.57
CA VAL A 49 3.16 4.01 3.97
C VAL A 49 4.26 4.49 3.04
N VAL A 50 5.42 4.84 3.58
CA VAL A 50 6.57 5.33 2.82
C VAL A 50 7.87 4.68 3.28
N GLY A 51 8.80 4.47 2.34
CA GLY A 51 10.09 3.84 2.67
C GLY A 51 9.92 2.41 3.20
N GLU A 52 9.07 1.62 2.52
CA GLU A 52 8.84 0.19 2.84
C GLU A 52 9.10 -0.66 1.58
N THR A 53 8.39 -1.73 1.34
CA THR A 53 8.65 -2.70 0.26
C THR A 53 8.56 -2.03 -1.12
N ALA A 54 7.46 -1.34 -1.43
CA ALA A 54 7.32 -0.63 -2.71
C ALA A 54 8.28 0.56 -2.80
N GLY A 55 8.62 1.16 -1.67
CA GLY A 55 9.56 2.28 -1.55
C GLY A 55 11.03 1.90 -1.69
N GLU A 56 11.37 0.62 -1.92
CA GLU A 56 12.75 0.12 -2.06
C GLU A 56 13.67 0.49 -0.87
N PHE A 57 13.11 0.43 0.34
CA PHE A 57 13.79 0.84 1.56
C PHE A 57 15.24 0.32 1.67
N SER A 58 15.46 -0.95 1.31
CA SER A 58 16.77 -1.62 1.44
C SER A 58 17.87 -1.04 0.53
N THR A 59 17.51 -0.24 -0.48
CA THR A 59 18.42 0.40 -1.42
C THR A 59 18.61 1.90 -1.17
N LEU A 60 17.89 2.44 -0.19
CA LEU A 60 17.99 3.84 0.21
C LEU A 60 19.04 4.05 1.30
N THR A 61 19.78 5.13 1.21
CA THR A 61 20.60 5.62 2.32
C THR A 61 19.71 6.19 3.43
N SER A 62 20.27 6.29 4.64
CA SER A 62 19.52 6.89 5.76
C SER A 62 19.07 8.34 5.47
N ALA A 63 19.89 9.12 4.78
CA ALA A 63 19.52 10.49 4.39
C ALA A 63 18.38 10.53 3.37
N GLU A 64 18.33 9.56 2.45
CA GLU A 64 17.24 9.42 1.49
C GLU A 64 15.94 8.97 2.18
N CYS A 65 16.03 8.04 3.13
CA CYS A 65 14.86 7.66 3.96
C CYS A 65 14.28 8.87 4.70
N ASP A 66 15.13 9.69 5.34
CA ASP A 66 14.68 10.91 6.00
C ASP A 66 14.01 11.89 5.02
N ALA A 67 14.58 12.05 3.82
CA ALA A 67 14.01 12.94 2.81
C ALA A 67 12.63 12.47 2.34
N VAL A 68 12.46 11.16 2.13
CA VAL A 68 11.17 10.54 1.76
C VAL A 68 10.13 10.75 2.85
N VAL A 69 10.46 10.42 4.12
CA VAL A 69 9.53 10.57 5.24
C VAL A 69 9.16 12.04 5.46
N ARG A 70 10.15 12.95 5.46
CA ARG A 70 9.92 14.40 5.62
C ARG A 70 9.05 14.97 4.50
N THR A 71 9.28 14.55 3.26
CA THR A 71 8.47 14.99 2.13
C THR A 71 7.03 14.51 2.29
N ALA A 72 6.81 13.25 2.64
CA ALA A 72 5.49 12.70 2.89
C ALA A 72 4.77 13.43 4.04
N ALA A 73 5.45 13.68 5.17
CA ALA A 73 4.89 14.40 6.31
C ALA A 73 4.48 15.85 5.95
N ASN A 74 5.33 16.56 5.17
CA ASN A 74 5.02 17.91 4.70
C ASN A 74 3.81 17.93 3.77
N ILE A 75 3.73 16.99 2.82
CA ILE A 75 2.59 16.87 1.89
C ILE A 75 1.33 16.44 2.63
N ALA A 76 1.44 15.49 3.56
CA ALA A 76 0.29 15.07 4.38
C ALA A 76 -0.30 16.23 5.18
N GLY A 77 0.55 17.08 5.79
CA GLY A 77 0.13 18.28 6.51
C GLY A 77 -0.95 17.99 7.57
N GLY A 78 -0.96 16.81 8.18
CA GLY A 78 -1.96 16.35 9.13
C GLY A 78 -3.30 15.87 8.53
N ARG A 79 -3.47 15.91 7.20
CA ARG A 79 -4.68 15.41 6.50
C ARG A 79 -4.83 13.89 6.58
N VAL A 80 -3.71 13.19 6.54
CA VAL A 80 -3.62 11.74 6.65
C VAL A 80 -2.41 11.37 7.53
N ARG A 81 -2.33 10.13 8.01
CA ARG A 81 -1.19 9.65 8.77
C ARG A 81 -0.06 9.17 7.85
N VAL A 82 1.18 9.41 8.26
CA VAL A 82 2.39 8.92 7.58
C VAL A 82 2.99 7.78 8.39
N ILE A 83 3.01 6.59 7.81
CA ILE A 83 3.63 5.40 8.38
C ILE A 83 4.99 5.22 7.70
N ALA A 84 6.08 5.31 8.47
CA ALA A 84 7.42 5.11 7.92
C ALA A 84 7.89 3.66 8.07
N GLY A 85 8.49 3.10 7.03
CA GLY A 85 9.23 1.84 7.12
C GLY A 85 10.44 2.01 8.05
N ALA A 86 10.53 1.18 9.08
CA ALA A 86 11.62 1.22 10.07
C ALA A 86 11.94 -0.21 10.54
N GLY A 87 12.48 -1.03 9.65
CA GLY A 87 12.82 -2.41 9.93
C GLY A 87 14.19 -2.81 9.41
N SER A 88 14.89 -3.62 10.16
CA SER A 88 16.20 -4.18 9.79
C SER A 88 16.37 -5.54 10.44
N ASN A 89 17.28 -6.35 9.89
CA ASN A 89 17.74 -7.57 10.56
C ASN A 89 18.73 -7.30 11.69
N SER A 90 19.12 -6.04 11.91
CA SER A 90 19.91 -5.55 13.05
C SER A 90 19.03 -4.69 13.93
N THR A 91 18.86 -5.08 15.21
CA THR A 91 18.06 -4.32 16.18
C THR A 91 18.58 -2.89 16.35
N GLY A 92 19.90 -2.70 16.42
CA GLY A 92 20.49 -1.37 16.54
C GLY A 92 20.19 -0.47 15.34
N GLN A 93 20.21 -1.01 14.11
CA GLN A 93 19.83 -0.25 12.91
C GLN A 93 18.33 0.06 12.89
N ALA A 94 17.47 -0.88 13.28
CA ALA A 94 16.02 -0.66 13.33
C ALA A 94 15.65 0.42 14.37
N VAL A 95 16.32 0.44 15.52
CA VAL A 95 16.19 1.49 16.54
C VAL A 95 16.61 2.87 16.00
N GLU A 96 17.72 2.93 15.30
CA GLU A 96 18.18 4.18 14.69
C GLU A 96 17.20 4.69 13.63
N GLN A 97 16.69 3.79 12.77
CA GLN A 97 15.67 4.13 11.76
C GLN A 97 14.37 4.63 12.41
N ALA A 98 13.94 4.00 13.52
CA ALA A 98 12.75 4.42 14.25
C ALA A 98 12.88 5.87 14.77
N ARG A 99 14.02 6.21 15.38
CA ARG A 99 14.31 7.57 15.85
C ARG A 99 14.36 8.59 14.71
N ARG A 100 14.98 8.22 13.61
CA ARG A 100 15.07 9.09 12.42
C ARG A 100 13.71 9.33 11.79
N ALA A 101 12.86 8.30 11.70
CA ALA A 101 11.49 8.43 11.21
C ALA A 101 10.65 9.39 12.06
N GLU A 102 10.77 9.31 13.40
CA GLU A 102 10.14 10.23 14.33
C GLU A 102 10.60 11.68 14.11
N LEU A 103 11.93 11.91 14.02
CA LEU A 103 12.50 13.23 13.74
C LEU A 103 12.12 13.77 12.35
N ALA A 104 11.86 12.89 11.40
CA ALA A 104 11.42 13.26 10.05
C ALA A 104 9.91 13.57 9.97
N GLY A 105 9.14 13.32 11.03
CA GLY A 105 7.73 13.68 11.14
C GLY A 105 6.74 12.56 10.80
N ALA A 106 7.16 11.29 10.89
CA ALA A 106 6.24 10.16 10.78
C ALA A 106 5.23 10.15 11.96
N ASP A 107 4.05 9.60 11.74
CA ASP A 107 3.00 9.39 12.74
C ASP A 107 3.05 7.98 13.36
N ALA A 108 3.62 7.01 12.63
CA ALA A 108 3.74 5.62 13.06
C ALA A 108 4.89 4.92 12.31
N LEU A 109 5.27 3.76 12.79
CA LEU A 109 6.26 2.90 12.16
C LEU A 109 5.61 1.63 11.61
N LEU A 110 6.12 1.15 10.46
CA LEU A 110 5.90 -0.21 9.96
C LEU A 110 7.23 -0.95 10.03
N SER A 111 7.32 -1.95 10.91
CA SER A 111 8.59 -2.64 11.19
C SER A 111 8.50 -4.11 10.80
N VAL A 112 9.34 -4.52 9.85
CA VAL A 112 9.38 -5.89 9.32
C VAL A 112 10.12 -6.83 10.26
N VAL A 113 9.68 -8.09 10.30
CA VAL A 113 10.40 -9.18 10.98
C VAL A 113 11.86 -9.24 10.51
N PRO A 114 12.85 -9.41 11.42
CA PRO A 114 14.25 -9.53 11.04
C PRO A 114 14.47 -10.66 10.02
N TYR A 115 15.03 -10.32 8.87
CA TYR A 115 15.28 -11.20 7.73
C TYR A 115 16.69 -11.75 7.75
N TYR A 116 16.96 -12.84 6.99
CA TYR A 116 18.26 -13.48 6.79
C TYR A 116 18.78 -14.25 8.01
N ASN A 117 18.91 -13.64 9.20
CA ASN A 117 19.53 -14.22 10.41
C ASN A 117 18.64 -15.22 11.16
N LYS A 118 17.39 -15.43 10.74
CA LYS A 118 16.44 -16.43 11.25
C LYS A 118 16.32 -16.49 12.78
N PRO A 119 16.00 -15.40 13.46
CA PRO A 119 15.92 -15.39 14.92
C PRO A 119 14.80 -16.30 15.46
N MET A 120 14.94 -16.76 16.70
CA MET A 120 13.85 -17.41 17.41
C MET A 120 12.76 -16.40 17.80
N GLN A 121 11.54 -16.86 18.09
CA GLN A 121 10.41 -15.99 18.44
C GLN A 121 10.72 -15.08 19.65
N THR A 122 11.44 -15.54 20.63
CA THR A 122 11.92 -14.74 21.77
C THR A 122 12.85 -13.59 21.35
N GLY A 123 13.70 -13.84 20.34
CA GLY A 123 14.58 -12.82 19.76
C GLY A 123 13.78 -11.80 18.92
N ILE A 124 12.78 -12.24 18.18
CA ILE A 124 11.87 -11.38 17.43
C ILE A 124 11.07 -10.49 18.38
N GLU A 125 10.52 -11.05 19.45
CA GLU A 125 9.82 -10.30 20.50
C GLU A 125 10.73 -9.22 21.12
N ALA A 126 11.94 -9.57 21.52
CA ALA A 126 12.91 -8.65 22.09
C ALA A 126 13.26 -7.52 21.10
N HIS A 127 13.49 -7.86 19.81
CA HIS A 127 13.77 -6.90 18.76
C HIS A 127 12.68 -5.83 18.64
N PHE A 128 11.41 -6.23 18.55
CA PHE A 128 10.30 -5.28 18.42
C PHE A 128 10.12 -4.44 19.68
N ARG A 129 10.34 -5.01 20.88
CA ARG A 129 10.29 -4.24 22.14
C ARG A 129 11.37 -3.17 22.21
N GLU A 130 12.59 -3.46 21.75
CA GLU A 130 13.68 -2.46 21.67
C GLU A 130 13.32 -1.33 20.71
N ILE A 131 12.73 -1.63 19.56
CA ILE A 131 12.25 -0.59 18.62
C ILE A 131 11.19 0.26 19.29
N ALA A 132 10.14 -0.34 19.87
CA ALA A 132 9.05 0.37 20.52
C ALA A 132 9.50 1.22 21.71
N ASN A 133 10.54 0.80 22.45
CA ASN A 133 11.11 1.55 23.56
C ASN A 133 12.00 2.74 23.13
N SER A 134 12.40 2.78 21.86
CA SER A 134 13.33 3.79 21.35
C SER A 134 12.67 5.06 20.81
N THR A 135 11.35 5.08 20.67
CA THR A 135 10.56 6.15 20.03
C THR A 135 9.22 6.32 20.74
N ALA A 136 8.59 7.48 20.59
CA ALA A 136 7.22 7.72 21.00
C ALA A 136 6.18 7.27 19.95
N LEU A 137 6.61 6.89 18.73
CA LEU A 137 5.72 6.48 17.68
C LEU A 137 5.12 5.09 17.92
N PRO A 138 3.84 4.87 17.61
CA PRO A 138 3.24 3.55 17.62
C PRO A 138 3.82 2.69 16.47
N VAL A 139 3.87 1.38 16.70
CA VAL A 139 4.47 0.41 15.79
C VAL A 139 3.41 -0.52 15.22
N VAL A 140 3.38 -0.65 13.91
CA VAL A 140 2.70 -1.71 13.17
C VAL A 140 3.72 -2.80 12.86
N LEU A 141 3.45 -4.03 13.29
CA LEU A 141 4.27 -5.19 12.96
C LEU A 141 4.07 -5.55 11.48
N HIS A 142 5.15 -5.96 10.79
CA HIS A 142 5.04 -6.45 9.42
C HIS A 142 5.56 -7.88 9.31
N ASP A 143 4.65 -8.80 9.02
CA ASP A 143 4.95 -10.21 8.82
C ASP A 143 4.84 -10.60 7.35
N VAL A 144 5.98 -10.91 6.73
CA VAL A 144 6.10 -11.25 5.32
C VAL A 144 7.08 -12.42 5.11
N PRO A 145 6.73 -13.63 5.56
CA PRO A 145 7.64 -14.78 5.58
C PRO A 145 8.20 -15.16 4.20
N ALA A 146 7.50 -14.83 3.12
CA ALA A 146 8.01 -14.98 1.76
C ALA A 146 9.29 -14.17 1.47
N ARG A 147 9.54 -13.08 2.21
CA ARG A 147 10.75 -12.24 2.10
C ARG A 147 11.70 -12.42 3.27
N THR A 148 11.18 -12.71 4.46
CA THR A 148 11.98 -12.76 5.70
C THR A 148 12.39 -14.16 6.10
N ILE A 149 11.80 -15.22 5.49
CA ILE A 149 11.96 -16.64 5.81
C ILE A 149 11.38 -16.99 7.20
N ARG A 150 11.51 -16.11 8.19
CA ARG A 150 10.87 -16.24 9.51
C ARG A 150 9.64 -15.37 9.55
N GLY A 151 8.52 -15.95 10.02
CA GLY A 151 7.31 -15.21 10.34
C GLY A 151 7.16 -15.02 11.84
N LEU A 152 6.15 -14.24 12.22
CA LEU A 152 5.65 -14.10 13.59
C LEU A 152 4.71 -15.26 13.92
N ALA A 153 5.00 -16.01 15.00
CA ALA A 153 4.03 -16.94 15.56
C ALA A 153 2.85 -16.16 16.18
N ASP A 154 1.65 -16.74 16.13
CA ASP A 154 0.44 -16.11 16.69
C ASP A 154 0.64 -15.70 18.16
N ASP A 155 1.25 -16.56 18.98
CA ASP A 155 1.58 -16.25 20.38
C ASP A 155 2.50 -15.04 20.54
N THR A 156 3.46 -14.85 19.62
CA THR A 156 4.36 -13.69 19.65
C THR A 156 3.61 -12.40 19.28
N VAL A 157 2.73 -12.48 18.27
CA VAL A 157 1.83 -11.35 17.91
C VAL A 157 0.97 -10.96 19.12
N LEU A 158 0.30 -11.94 19.74
CA LEU A 158 -0.59 -11.71 20.87
C LEU A 158 0.13 -11.13 22.09
N LYS A 159 1.36 -11.57 22.37
CA LYS A 159 2.18 -10.99 23.46
C LYS A 159 2.56 -9.55 23.18
N LEU A 160 2.94 -9.22 21.95
CA LEU A 160 3.27 -7.85 21.55
C LEU A 160 2.01 -6.97 21.57
N ALA A 161 0.88 -7.45 21.10
CA ALA A 161 -0.40 -6.74 21.07
C ALA A 161 -0.93 -6.30 22.44
N GLN A 162 -0.44 -6.90 23.55
CA GLN A 162 -0.78 -6.44 24.91
C GLN A 162 -0.13 -5.11 25.28
N ALA A 163 0.96 -4.72 24.62
CA ALA A 163 1.63 -3.46 24.87
C ALA A 163 1.05 -2.36 23.94
N PRO A 164 0.63 -1.20 24.48
CA PRO A 164 -0.11 -0.18 23.74
C PRO A 164 0.71 0.49 22.63
N GLN A 165 2.04 0.30 22.62
CA GLN A 165 2.92 0.78 21.56
C GLN A 165 2.69 0.03 20.23
N PHE A 166 2.25 -1.26 20.28
CA PHE A 166 1.96 -2.04 19.11
C PHE A 166 0.49 -1.90 18.73
N ILE A 167 0.21 -1.23 17.63
CA ILE A 167 -1.15 -0.84 17.25
C ILE A 167 -1.76 -1.75 16.17
N GLY A 168 -0.98 -2.64 15.56
CA GLY A 168 -1.50 -3.54 14.54
C GLY A 168 -0.44 -4.45 13.94
N LEU A 169 -0.92 -5.30 13.03
CA LEU A 169 -0.14 -6.22 12.22
C LEU A 169 -0.49 -6.04 10.74
N LYS A 170 0.51 -5.83 9.87
CA LYS A 170 0.43 -6.08 8.43
C LYS A 170 0.76 -7.56 8.20
N ASP A 171 -0.24 -8.36 7.87
CA ASP A 171 -0.11 -9.79 7.60
C ASP A 171 -0.04 -10.04 6.09
N SER A 172 1.15 -10.42 5.61
CA SER A 172 1.41 -10.76 4.20
C SER A 172 1.55 -12.27 3.99
N THR A 173 0.97 -13.09 4.88
CA THR A 173 1.01 -14.55 4.75
C THR A 173 -0.04 -15.08 3.77
N GLY A 174 -1.13 -14.35 3.54
CA GLY A 174 -2.28 -14.83 2.79
C GLY A 174 -3.14 -15.88 3.55
N ASP A 175 -2.80 -16.21 4.80
CA ASP A 175 -3.54 -17.18 5.63
C ASP A 175 -4.76 -16.53 6.29
N LEU A 176 -5.93 -16.66 5.66
CA LEU A 176 -7.18 -16.16 6.21
C LEU A 176 -7.58 -16.85 7.54
N SER A 177 -7.16 -18.09 7.75
CA SER A 177 -7.43 -18.79 9.01
C SER A 177 -6.67 -18.16 10.18
N ARG A 178 -5.48 -17.61 9.92
CA ARG A 178 -4.70 -16.86 10.90
C ARG A 178 -5.40 -15.57 11.33
N LEU A 179 -5.99 -14.84 10.40
CA LEU A 179 -6.81 -13.67 10.73
C LEU A 179 -7.90 -14.02 11.75
N LEU A 180 -8.65 -15.09 11.51
CA LEU A 180 -9.74 -15.51 12.40
C LEU A 180 -9.22 -15.89 13.80
N ARG A 181 -8.09 -16.61 13.88
CA ARG A 181 -7.45 -16.94 15.17
C ARG A 181 -7.02 -15.67 15.91
N LEU A 182 -6.28 -14.78 15.24
CA LEU A 182 -5.80 -13.54 15.86
C LEU A 182 -6.96 -12.63 16.28
N ARG A 183 -8.00 -12.49 15.45
CA ARG A 183 -9.15 -11.64 15.75
C ARG A 183 -9.89 -12.10 17.01
N SER A 184 -9.95 -13.40 17.27
CA SER A 184 -10.62 -13.93 18.47
C SER A 184 -9.86 -13.73 19.79
N MET A 185 -8.56 -13.41 19.72
CA MET A 185 -7.67 -13.34 20.89
C MET A 185 -6.96 -11.99 21.07
N ALA A 186 -6.78 -11.23 20.00
CA ALA A 186 -6.11 -9.94 20.07
C ALA A 186 -6.99 -8.86 20.70
N PRO A 187 -6.42 -7.85 21.40
CA PRO A 187 -7.18 -6.71 21.87
C PRO A 187 -7.93 -6.01 20.73
N GLU A 188 -9.13 -5.50 21.00
CA GLU A 188 -10.01 -4.86 19.99
C GLU A 188 -9.33 -3.68 19.27
N GLN A 189 -8.50 -2.92 19.99
CA GLN A 189 -7.76 -1.79 19.44
C GLN A 189 -6.56 -2.20 18.57
N PHE A 190 -6.13 -3.47 18.59
CA PHE A 190 -5.05 -3.97 17.77
C PHE A 190 -5.57 -4.29 16.37
N ARG A 191 -5.09 -3.55 15.37
CA ARG A 191 -5.58 -3.61 14.00
C ARG A 191 -4.92 -4.74 13.21
N LEU A 192 -5.74 -5.48 12.46
CA LEU A 192 -5.28 -6.54 11.57
C LEU A 192 -5.43 -6.06 10.13
N MET A 193 -4.29 -5.81 9.47
CA MET A 193 -4.22 -5.31 8.11
C MET A 193 -3.72 -6.41 7.18
N SER A 194 -4.40 -6.64 6.04
CA SER A 194 -3.83 -7.47 4.99
C SER A 194 -2.59 -6.79 4.40
N GLY A 195 -1.57 -7.57 4.09
CA GLY A 195 -0.43 -7.16 3.28
C GLY A 195 -0.41 -7.87 1.92
N ASP A 196 -1.54 -8.51 1.56
CA ASP A 196 -1.73 -9.23 0.30
C ASP A 196 -3.00 -8.73 -0.39
N ASP A 197 -2.82 -8.01 -1.49
CA ASP A 197 -3.90 -7.41 -2.27
C ASP A 197 -4.84 -8.46 -2.88
N ALA A 198 -4.32 -9.65 -3.24
CA ALA A 198 -5.12 -10.68 -3.89
C ALA A 198 -6.18 -11.27 -2.96
N THR A 199 -5.87 -11.43 -1.68
CA THR A 199 -6.80 -11.95 -0.65
C THR A 199 -7.49 -10.85 0.15
N ALA A 200 -7.21 -9.57 -0.12
CA ALA A 200 -7.66 -8.44 0.69
C ALA A 200 -9.19 -8.39 0.86
N LEU A 201 -9.97 -8.65 -0.19
CA LEU A 201 -11.44 -8.68 -0.08
C LEU A 201 -11.92 -9.74 0.91
N ALA A 202 -11.38 -10.96 0.84
CA ALA A 202 -11.73 -12.04 1.75
C ALA A 202 -11.27 -11.76 3.18
N PHE A 203 -10.08 -11.18 3.34
CA PHE A 203 -9.55 -10.73 4.62
C PHE A 203 -10.47 -9.70 5.29
N LEU A 204 -10.88 -8.67 4.55
CA LEU A 204 -11.79 -7.63 5.01
C LEU A 204 -13.18 -8.20 5.35
N ALA A 205 -13.71 -9.08 4.51
CA ALA A 205 -15.00 -9.74 4.75
C ALA A 205 -14.98 -10.66 5.98
N SER A 206 -13.80 -11.16 6.36
CA SER A 206 -13.60 -12.00 7.55
C SER A 206 -13.27 -11.21 8.83
N GLY A 207 -13.41 -9.88 8.81
CA GLY A 207 -13.21 -9.03 9.98
C GLY A 207 -11.85 -8.36 10.09
N GLY A 208 -11.07 -8.33 9.00
CA GLY A 208 -9.87 -7.49 8.88
C GLY A 208 -10.21 -5.99 8.88
N ASP A 209 -9.27 -5.16 9.34
CA ASP A 209 -9.49 -3.72 9.47
C ASP A 209 -9.16 -2.96 8.19
N GLY A 210 -8.25 -3.47 7.36
CA GLY A 210 -7.81 -2.82 6.13
C GLY A 210 -6.79 -3.65 5.35
N CYS A 211 -6.17 -3.00 4.35
CA CYS A 211 -5.08 -3.55 3.55
C CYS A 211 -3.99 -2.50 3.37
N ILE A 212 -2.74 -2.83 3.69
CA ILE A 212 -1.58 -2.03 3.27
C ILE A 212 -1.18 -2.55 1.89
N SER A 213 -1.53 -1.79 0.87
CA SER A 213 -1.74 -2.22 -0.50
C SER A 213 -0.66 -1.67 -1.44
N ILE A 214 -0.29 -2.46 -2.44
CA ILE A 214 0.55 -2.02 -3.54
C ILE A 214 -0.32 -1.56 -4.71
N VAL A 215 -1.36 -2.34 -5.06
CA VAL A 215 -2.20 -2.04 -6.23
C VAL A 215 -3.01 -0.75 -6.07
N SER A 216 -3.27 -0.31 -4.85
CA SER A 216 -3.93 0.98 -4.56
C SER A 216 -3.12 2.19 -5.04
N ASN A 217 -1.81 2.04 -5.29
CA ASN A 217 -1.02 3.08 -5.96
C ASN A 217 -1.48 3.33 -7.40
N ILE A 218 -1.99 2.30 -8.07
CA ILE A 218 -2.43 2.36 -9.47
C ILE A 218 -3.91 2.74 -9.52
N GLU A 219 -4.76 2.03 -8.77
CA GLU A 219 -6.23 2.12 -8.77
C GLU A 219 -6.82 2.50 -7.38
N PRO A 220 -6.52 3.71 -6.86
CA PRO A 220 -6.94 4.10 -5.53
C PRO A 220 -8.46 4.20 -5.37
N SER A 221 -9.18 4.64 -6.40
CA SER A 221 -10.65 4.74 -6.40
C SER A 221 -11.30 3.38 -6.31
N THR A 222 -10.86 2.43 -7.11
CA THR A 222 -11.36 1.04 -7.09
C THR A 222 -11.13 0.38 -5.74
N CYS A 223 -9.95 0.55 -5.15
CA CYS A 223 -9.64 0.05 -3.81
C CYS A 223 -10.55 0.67 -2.73
N ARG A 224 -10.76 1.99 -2.78
CA ARG A 224 -11.72 2.67 -1.90
C ARG A 224 -13.13 2.11 -2.07
N ASP A 225 -13.57 1.86 -3.29
CA ASP A 225 -14.90 1.37 -3.60
C ASP A 225 -15.11 -0.07 -3.12
N ILE A 226 -14.09 -0.93 -3.19
CA ILE A 226 -14.09 -2.26 -2.57
C ILE A 226 -14.36 -2.14 -1.06
N PHE A 227 -13.58 -1.31 -0.37
CA PHE A 227 -13.70 -1.15 1.07
C PHE A 227 -15.05 -0.54 1.48
N SER A 228 -15.45 0.55 0.84
CA SER A 228 -16.73 1.22 1.12
C SER A 228 -17.93 0.34 0.80
N GLY A 229 -17.86 -0.43 -0.29
CA GLY A 229 -18.88 -1.41 -0.66
C GLY A 229 -19.08 -2.48 0.42
N LEU A 230 -17.99 -3.02 0.97
CA LEU A 230 -18.03 -3.95 2.08
C LEU A 230 -18.68 -3.33 3.33
N LYS A 231 -18.22 -2.13 3.72
CA LYS A 231 -18.76 -1.43 4.90
C LYS A 231 -20.27 -1.12 4.79
N GLN A 232 -20.76 -0.96 3.57
CA GLN A 232 -22.17 -0.69 3.27
C GLN A 232 -22.99 -1.98 3.02
N GLY A 233 -22.41 -3.17 3.20
CA GLY A 233 -23.06 -4.45 2.94
C GLY A 233 -23.25 -4.80 1.45
N ARG A 234 -22.63 -4.01 0.53
CA ARG A 234 -22.72 -4.21 -0.92
C ARG A 234 -21.67 -5.22 -1.41
N MET A 235 -21.73 -6.44 -0.88
CA MET A 235 -20.74 -7.49 -1.13
C MET A 235 -20.56 -7.83 -2.62
N GLN A 236 -21.64 -7.89 -3.39
CA GLN A 236 -21.54 -8.21 -4.83
C GLN A 236 -20.79 -7.12 -5.59
N PHE A 237 -21.05 -5.85 -5.27
CA PHE A 237 -20.32 -4.72 -5.85
C PHE A 237 -18.83 -4.79 -5.48
N ALA A 238 -18.50 -4.96 -4.19
CA ALA A 238 -17.10 -5.08 -3.76
C ALA A 238 -16.39 -6.25 -4.45
N ARG A 239 -17.08 -7.38 -4.64
CA ARG A 239 -16.55 -8.55 -5.33
C ARG A 239 -16.30 -8.26 -6.81
N SER A 240 -17.21 -7.60 -7.52
CA SER A 240 -17.01 -7.26 -8.93
C SER A 240 -15.82 -6.32 -9.13
N GLN A 241 -15.66 -5.31 -8.27
CA GLN A 241 -14.51 -4.41 -8.31
C GLN A 241 -13.20 -5.14 -8.04
N HIS A 242 -13.16 -6.03 -7.04
CA HIS A 242 -11.98 -6.83 -6.73
C HIS A 242 -11.61 -7.79 -7.88
N GLN A 243 -12.60 -8.46 -8.49
CA GLN A 243 -12.37 -9.36 -9.62
C GLN A 243 -11.82 -8.61 -10.84
N ARG A 244 -12.28 -7.38 -11.08
CA ARG A 244 -11.77 -6.51 -12.15
C ARG A 244 -10.28 -6.16 -11.92
N LEU A 245 -9.91 -5.92 -10.67
CA LEU A 245 -8.56 -5.54 -10.28
C LEU A 245 -7.59 -6.72 -10.17
N LEU A 246 -8.11 -7.94 -9.96
CA LEU A 246 -7.32 -9.13 -9.62
C LEU A 246 -6.22 -9.48 -10.63
N PRO A 247 -6.43 -9.41 -11.98
CA PRO A 247 -5.35 -9.68 -12.94
C PRO A 247 -4.15 -8.76 -12.76
N LEU A 248 -4.38 -7.45 -12.59
CA LEU A 248 -3.32 -6.49 -12.31
C LEU A 248 -2.66 -6.74 -10.96
N THR A 249 -3.44 -7.04 -9.93
CA THR A 249 -2.96 -7.35 -8.58
C THR A 249 -1.96 -8.49 -8.57
N ILE A 250 -2.26 -9.59 -9.26
CA ILE A 250 -1.37 -10.76 -9.35
C ILE A 250 -0.06 -10.37 -10.04
N LEU A 251 -0.13 -9.69 -11.19
CA LEU A 251 1.05 -9.27 -11.94
C LEU A 251 1.96 -8.32 -11.14
N VAL A 252 1.36 -7.39 -10.42
CA VAL A 252 2.10 -6.44 -9.59
C VAL A 252 2.78 -7.15 -8.41
N ALA A 253 2.15 -8.17 -7.84
CA ALA A 253 2.74 -8.93 -6.72
C ALA A 253 3.94 -9.80 -7.15
N GLU A 254 3.93 -10.34 -8.39
CA GLU A 254 5.00 -11.20 -8.92
C GLU A 254 6.37 -10.48 -8.93
N GLU A 255 6.41 -9.21 -9.35
CA GLU A 255 7.64 -8.45 -9.63
C GLU A 255 7.70 -7.10 -8.87
N ASN A 256 7.10 -7.03 -7.67
CA ASN A 256 7.13 -5.81 -6.86
C ASN A 256 8.55 -5.55 -6.29
N PRO A 257 9.10 -4.31 -6.42
CA PRO A 257 8.47 -3.04 -6.80
C PRO A 257 8.53 -2.68 -8.30
N ALA A 258 9.28 -3.40 -9.13
CA ALA A 258 9.43 -3.04 -10.55
C ALA A 258 8.08 -2.95 -11.29
N ALA A 259 7.15 -3.86 -10.96
CA ALA A 259 5.84 -3.92 -11.59
C ALA A 259 4.95 -2.71 -11.26
N VAL A 260 4.85 -2.30 -10.00
CA VAL A 260 4.07 -1.12 -9.62
C VAL A 260 4.66 0.16 -10.21
N LYS A 261 5.99 0.28 -10.26
CA LYS A 261 6.67 1.43 -10.88
C LYS A 261 6.41 1.49 -12.39
N TYR A 262 6.48 0.35 -13.07
CA TYR A 262 6.16 0.28 -14.48
C TYR A 262 4.69 0.64 -14.74
N ALA A 263 3.75 0.11 -13.98
CA ALA A 263 2.34 0.46 -14.08
C ALA A 263 2.10 1.97 -13.91
N LEU A 264 2.72 2.58 -12.91
CA LEU A 264 2.65 4.03 -12.68
C LEU A 264 3.33 4.84 -13.77
N SER A 265 4.35 4.30 -14.44
CA SER A 265 4.99 4.97 -15.59
C SER A 265 4.08 5.01 -16.81
N LEU A 266 3.26 3.98 -17.04
CA LEU A 266 2.23 3.99 -18.08
C LEU A 266 1.16 5.06 -17.84
N LEU A 267 0.89 5.38 -16.56
CA LEU A 267 0.00 6.47 -16.16
C LEU A 267 0.68 7.86 -16.13
N GLY A 268 1.94 7.96 -16.60
CA GLY A 268 2.69 9.22 -16.61
C GLY A 268 3.08 9.76 -15.24
N SER A 269 3.00 8.94 -14.19
CA SER A 269 3.15 9.37 -12.79
C SER A 269 4.59 9.40 -12.30
N MET A 270 5.45 8.56 -12.85
CA MET A 270 6.86 8.43 -12.50
C MET A 270 7.62 7.63 -13.56
N ARG A 271 8.95 7.57 -13.45
CA ARG A 271 9.79 6.66 -14.24
C ARG A 271 9.77 5.24 -13.65
N PRO A 272 9.94 4.18 -14.46
CA PRO A 272 9.87 2.78 -14.00
C PRO A 272 11.17 2.29 -13.33
N ASP A 273 12.18 3.14 -13.19
CA ASP A 273 13.53 2.75 -12.76
C ASP A 273 13.55 2.22 -11.33
N THR A 274 14.33 1.15 -11.12
CA THR A 274 14.63 0.57 -9.80
C THR A 274 16.14 0.64 -9.55
N ARG A 275 16.58 0.48 -8.29
CA ARG A 275 17.99 0.37 -7.94
C ARG A 275 18.42 -1.10 -7.81
N LEU A 276 19.64 -1.41 -8.22
CA LEU A 276 20.21 -2.73 -8.00
C LEU A 276 20.16 -3.12 -6.50
N PRO A 277 19.89 -4.42 -6.20
CA PRO A 277 19.86 -5.57 -7.10
C PRO A 277 18.55 -5.75 -7.90
N LEU A 278 17.57 -4.87 -7.71
CA LEU A 278 16.33 -4.90 -8.49
C LEU A 278 16.58 -4.38 -9.90
N VAL A 279 15.94 -5.02 -10.87
CA VAL A 279 16.07 -4.68 -12.30
C VAL A 279 14.69 -4.40 -12.90
N GLY A 280 14.68 -3.76 -14.07
CA GLY A 280 13.45 -3.54 -14.83
C GLY A 280 12.81 -4.84 -15.30
N LEU A 281 11.52 -4.77 -15.61
CA LEU A 281 10.73 -5.91 -16.07
C LEU A 281 11.15 -6.40 -17.45
N SER A 282 10.92 -7.69 -17.73
CA SER A 282 10.98 -8.25 -19.08
C SER A 282 9.89 -7.63 -19.95
N ASP A 283 10.10 -7.64 -21.30
CA ASP A 283 9.10 -7.11 -22.22
C ASP A 283 7.77 -7.88 -22.16
N GLN A 284 7.81 -9.18 -21.87
CA GLN A 284 6.62 -9.99 -21.65
C GLN A 284 5.84 -9.53 -20.40
N ALA A 285 6.52 -9.28 -19.28
CA ALA A 285 5.87 -8.79 -18.06
C ALA A 285 5.28 -7.38 -18.28
N LYS A 286 6.00 -6.50 -18.98
CA LYS A 286 5.52 -5.17 -19.38
C LYS A 286 4.24 -5.23 -20.20
N ALA A 287 4.19 -6.11 -21.22
CA ALA A 287 3.00 -6.28 -22.05
C ALA A 287 1.80 -6.75 -21.21
N ARG A 288 1.96 -7.79 -20.38
CA ARG A 288 0.89 -8.27 -19.48
C ARG A 288 0.33 -7.19 -18.56
N ILE A 289 1.18 -6.34 -18.00
CA ILE A 289 0.75 -5.24 -17.13
C ILE A 289 0.00 -4.17 -17.94
N ALA A 290 0.50 -3.82 -19.12
CA ALA A 290 -0.17 -2.85 -20.01
C ALA A 290 -1.57 -3.33 -20.41
N ASP A 291 -1.71 -4.60 -20.80
CA ASP A 291 -2.99 -5.22 -21.15
C ASP A 291 -3.96 -5.22 -19.95
N ALA A 292 -3.46 -5.54 -18.74
CA ALA A 292 -4.28 -5.54 -17.53
C ALA A 292 -4.79 -4.14 -17.17
N ILE A 293 -3.98 -3.10 -17.35
CA ILE A 293 -4.39 -1.70 -17.13
C ILE A 293 -5.43 -1.27 -18.18
N ALA A 294 -5.22 -1.59 -19.47
CA ALA A 294 -6.17 -1.27 -20.52
C ALA A 294 -7.54 -1.91 -20.26
N ALA A 295 -7.56 -3.19 -19.84
CA ALA A 295 -8.80 -3.91 -19.52
C ALA A 295 -9.59 -3.30 -18.35
N ILE A 296 -8.91 -2.63 -17.40
CA ILE A 296 -9.57 -1.90 -16.32
C ILE A 296 -10.27 -0.65 -16.88
N GLY A 297 -9.58 0.13 -17.74
CA GLY A 297 -10.14 1.34 -18.35
C GLY A 297 -11.33 1.09 -19.28
N GLU A 298 -11.31 0.00 -20.06
CA GLU A 298 -12.40 -0.37 -20.95
C GLU A 298 -13.71 -0.70 -20.20
N ASN A 299 -13.62 -1.25 -19.00
CA ASN A 299 -14.77 -1.58 -18.18
C ASN A 299 -15.38 -0.38 -17.44
N ASP A 300 -14.71 0.78 -17.42
CA ASP A 300 -15.27 2.02 -16.85
C ASP A 300 -16.21 2.75 -17.83
N ILE A 301 -16.19 2.36 -19.12
CA ILE A 301 -17.15 2.83 -20.10
C ILE A 301 -18.45 2.04 -19.89
N THR A 302 -19.39 2.63 -19.14
CA THR A 302 -20.72 2.02 -18.93
C THR A 302 -21.48 1.91 -20.27
N PRO A 303 -22.33 0.87 -20.48
CA PRO A 303 -23.11 0.71 -21.73
C PRO A 303 -23.97 1.93 -22.08
N ASP A 304 -24.35 2.78 -21.12
CA ASP A 304 -25.10 4.00 -21.35
C ASP A 304 -24.29 5.12 -22.02
N GLU A 305 -23.00 5.26 -21.72
CA GLU A 305 -22.14 6.27 -22.35
C GLU A 305 -21.79 5.93 -23.80
N THR A 306 -21.65 4.65 -24.14
CA THR A 306 -21.45 4.20 -25.52
C THR A 306 -22.66 4.44 -26.40
N ASN A 307 -23.88 4.34 -25.86
CA ASN A 307 -25.10 4.68 -26.60
C ASN A 307 -25.31 6.18 -26.73
N ALA A 308 -24.95 6.98 -25.72
CA ALA A 308 -25.00 8.43 -25.80
C ALA A 308 -24.00 9.01 -26.83
N SER A 309 -22.78 8.51 -26.86
CA SER A 309 -21.75 8.93 -27.83
C SER A 309 -22.11 8.53 -29.26
N ARG A 310 -22.71 7.34 -29.48
CA ARG A 310 -23.22 6.93 -30.80
C ARG A 310 -24.44 7.73 -31.25
N ALA A 311 -25.33 8.12 -30.32
CA ALA A 311 -26.49 8.95 -30.60
C ALA A 311 -26.10 10.38 -30.97
N ILE A 312 -25.07 10.95 -30.35
CA ILE A 312 -24.50 12.26 -30.67
C ILE A 312 -23.84 12.23 -32.06
N SER A 313 -23.00 11.21 -32.35
CA SER A 313 -22.36 11.05 -33.67
C SER A 313 -23.38 10.83 -34.80
N ALA A 314 -24.46 10.10 -34.55
CA ALA A 314 -25.53 9.89 -35.54
C ALA A 314 -26.35 11.18 -35.78
N ARG A 315 -26.54 12.05 -34.81
CA ARG A 315 -27.19 13.36 -34.96
C ARG A 315 -26.33 14.35 -35.75
N ASP A 316 -25.02 14.38 -35.51
CA ASP A 316 -24.09 15.25 -36.23
C ASP A 316 -23.99 14.86 -37.71
N HIS A 317 -24.03 13.55 -38.05
CA HIS A 317 -24.10 13.07 -39.44
C HIS A 317 -25.46 13.37 -40.14
N ALA A 318 -26.55 13.32 -39.38
CA ALA A 318 -27.88 13.66 -39.93
C ALA A 318 -28.02 15.19 -40.21
N TYR A 319 -27.40 16.03 -39.35
CA TYR A 319 -27.39 17.48 -39.56
C TYR A 319 -26.50 17.93 -40.71
N SER A 320 -25.38 17.26 -40.94
CA SER A 320 -24.46 17.55 -42.06
C SER A 320 -25.09 17.19 -43.41
N ASN A 321 -25.89 16.11 -43.49
CA ASN A 321 -26.57 15.69 -44.71
C ASN A 321 -27.83 16.52 -45.05
N ALA A 322 -28.42 17.23 -44.08
CA ALA A 322 -29.59 18.08 -44.28
C ALA A 322 -29.23 19.46 -44.81
N GLN A 323 -27.97 19.90 -44.74
CA GLN A 323 -27.53 21.22 -45.28
C GLN A 323 -26.83 21.14 -46.64
N GLY A 324 -26.62 19.90 -47.19
CA GLY A 324 -25.95 19.68 -48.47
C GLY A 324 -26.87 19.56 -49.71
N GLY A 325 -28.15 19.81 -49.59
CA GLY A 325 -29.15 19.58 -50.65
C GLY A 325 -29.91 20.84 -51.07
N THR A 326 -29.23 21.92 -51.48
CA THR A 326 -29.81 22.99 -52.33
C THR A 326 -28.69 23.66 -53.12
N SER A 327 -28.48 23.17 -54.34
CA SER A 327 -27.90 23.95 -55.45
C SER A 327 -28.44 23.34 -56.74
#